data_4052236beb6715606b11eac4caa5efd8
#
_entry.id   4052236beb6715606b11eac4caa5efd8
#
_cell.length_a   1.000
_cell.length_b   1.000
_cell.length_c   1.000
_cell.angle_alpha   90.00
_cell.angle_beta   90.00
_cell.angle_gamma   90.00
#
_symmetry.space_group_name_H-M   'P 1'
#
loop_
_entity.id
_entity.type
_entity.pdbx_description
1 polymer ?
#
loop_
_entity_poly.entity_id
_entity_poly.type
_entity_poly.pdbx_seq_one_letter_code
_entity_poly.pdbx_strand_id
1 'polypeptide(L)'
;MWRWPTVAGQKEASAKAKSKIYNIHSKLITLAAEKWSDPSINAALADAIHSAKRDGVTSDVIERAVKRWAGIDKDSSKVEEIFYEGYAPGGVAIIVRALTDNRNRTAPSMRHIFSAFGGNLGETGSVSNFAFDYGGEIHIKKPADMDMFEMIILDTNAENYIEEGEEIVITTARENYASVKSALEKSDYEIISSGLWYRAKNYTEVTEMEPALKIYKMLEEFAADEDVETVWNTADISDTLWKEVEQFVASKKFRT
;
A
#
# COMPACT_ATOMS: atom_id res chain seq x y z
N MET A 1 5.83 2.00 -16.48
CA MET A 1 5.71 2.82 -15.25
C MET A 1 6.10 1.93 -14.08
N TRP A 2 7.16 2.26 -13.36
CA TRP A 2 7.64 1.38 -12.30
C TRP A 2 6.83 1.65 -11.01
N ARG A 3 6.11 0.64 -10.53
CA ARG A 3 5.46 0.69 -9.22
C ARG A 3 6.38 0.03 -8.21
N TRP A 4 6.67 0.73 -7.11
CA TRP A 4 7.30 0.08 -5.96
C TRP A 4 6.45 -1.11 -5.55
N PRO A 5 6.99 -2.34 -5.54
CA PRO A 5 6.20 -3.49 -5.12
C PRO A 5 5.76 -3.25 -3.67
N THR A 6 4.45 -3.21 -3.45
CA THR A 6 3.90 -3.42 -2.12
C THR A 6 4.57 -4.66 -1.53
N VAL A 7 4.81 -4.67 -0.24
CA VAL A 7 5.57 -5.70 0.51
C VAL A 7 5.25 -7.16 0.15
N ALA A 8 4.16 -7.41 -0.57
CA ALA A 8 3.69 -8.71 -1.05
C ALA A 8 4.53 -9.39 -2.14
N GLY A 9 5.49 -8.72 -2.79
CA GLY A 9 6.18 -9.24 -4.00
C GLY A 9 7.56 -9.84 -3.80
N GLN A 10 8.13 -9.89 -2.61
CA GLN A 10 9.48 -10.43 -2.40
C GLN A 10 9.45 -11.96 -2.16
N LYS A 11 9.85 -12.71 -3.17
CA LYS A 11 10.19 -14.14 -3.02
C LYS A 11 11.30 -14.29 -1.97
N GLU A 12 11.09 -15.20 -1.02
CA GLU A 12 11.97 -15.50 0.14
C GLU A 12 12.09 -14.36 1.16
N ALA A 13 10.95 -14.03 1.75
CA ALA A 13 10.92 -13.14 2.89
C ALA A 13 11.72 -13.73 4.06
N SER A 14 12.74 -13.01 4.52
CA SER A 14 13.42 -13.29 5.78
C SER A 14 12.39 -13.41 6.93
N ALA A 15 12.77 -14.06 8.05
CA ALA A 15 11.87 -14.17 9.21
C ALA A 15 11.34 -12.79 9.65
N LYS A 16 12.13 -11.73 9.51
CA LYS A 16 11.74 -10.34 9.80
C LYS A 16 10.65 -9.84 8.86
N ALA A 17 10.74 -10.12 7.56
CA ALA A 17 9.73 -9.72 6.58
C ALA A 17 8.39 -10.46 6.81
N LYS A 18 8.44 -11.76 7.14
CA LYS A 18 7.24 -12.51 7.53
C LYS A 18 6.57 -11.94 8.78
N SER A 19 7.39 -11.59 9.79
CA SER A 19 6.89 -10.97 11.02
C SER A 19 6.20 -9.63 10.73
N LYS A 20 6.78 -8.80 9.85
CA LYS A 20 6.16 -7.53 9.42
C LYS A 20 4.82 -7.77 8.74
N ILE A 21 4.74 -8.70 7.77
CA ILE A 21 3.49 -9.06 7.08
C ILE A 21 2.42 -9.45 8.11
N TYR A 22 2.74 -10.32 9.05
CA TYR A 22 1.80 -10.76 10.09
C TYR A 22 1.35 -9.60 10.97
N ASN A 23 2.26 -8.70 11.35
CA ASN A 23 1.95 -7.53 12.16
C ASN A 23 1.01 -6.55 11.43
N ILE A 24 1.29 -6.24 10.16
CA ILE A 24 0.46 -5.36 9.33
C ILE A 24 -0.94 -5.94 9.16
N HIS A 25 -1.07 -7.22 8.77
CA HIS A 25 -2.38 -7.86 8.65
C HIS A 25 -3.14 -7.92 9.97
N SER A 26 -2.45 -8.17 11.09
CA SER A 26 -3.07 -8.13 12.41
C SER A 26 -3.64 -6.75 12.72
N LYS A 27 -2.93 -5.67 12.38
CA LYS A 27 -3.38 -4.29 12.55
C LYS A 27 -4.55 -3.96 11.62
N LEU A 28 -4.50 -4.36 10.34
CA LEU A 28 -5.59 -4.15 9.37
C LEU A 28 -6.87 -4.86 9.81
N ILE A 29 -6.79 -6.12 10.26
CA ILE A 29 -7.92 -6.88 10.76
C ILE A 29 -8.49 -6.21 12.02
N THR A 30 -7.63 -5.76 12.94
CA THR A 30 -8.06 -5.07 14.15
C THR A 30 -8.83 -3.78 13.82
N LEU A 31 -8.33 -2.97 12.89
CA LEU A 31 -9.01 -1.77 12.40
C LEU A 31 -10.34 -2.09 11.70
N ALA A 32 -10.36 -3.09 10.84
CA ALA A 32 -11.57 -3.48 10.13
C ALA A 32 -12.65 -4.02 11.08
N ALA A 33 -12.25 -4.71 12.14
CA ALA A 33 -13.15 -5.23 13.17
C ALA A 33 -13.76 -4.15 14.08
N GLU A 34 -13.26 -2.89 14.02
CA GLU A 34 -13.69 -1.77 14.90
C GLU A 34 -15.20 -1.51 14.86
N LYS A 35 -15.81 -1.68 13.72
CA LYS A 35 -17.26 -1.46 13.59
C LYS A 35 -18.09 -2.70 13.91
N TRP A 36 -17.67 -3.85 13.41
CA TRP A 36 -18.35 -5.14 13.54
C TRP A 36 -17.32 -6.26 13.46
N SER A 37 -17.28 -7.13 14.47
CA SER A 37 -16.33 -8.25 14.54
C SER A 37 -16.78 -9.51 13.78
N ASP A 38 -17.96 -9.48 13.17
CA ASP A 38 -18.48 -10.58 12.35
C ASP A 38 -18.20 -10.32 10.86
N PRO A 39 -17.35 -11.14 10.20
CA PRO A 39 -17.04 -10.97 8.78
C PRO A 39 -18.25 -11.15 7.85
N SER A 40 -19.30 -11.83 8.29
CA SER A 40 -20.52 -12.05 7.47
C SER A 40 -21.30 -10.77 7.21
N ILE A 41 -21.16 -9.77 8.08
CA ILE A 41 -21.84 -8.48 8.01
C ILE A 41 -20.87 -7.30 7.85
N ASN A 42 -19.56 -7.57 7.86
CA ASN A 42 -18.50 -6.57 7.72
C ASN A 42 -17.60 -6.91 6.53
N ALA A 43 -17.93 -6.36 5.37
CA ALA A 43 -17.17 -6.60 4.14
C ALA A 43 -15.70 -6.20 4.25
N ALA A 44 -15.37 -5.09 4.94
CA ALA A 44 -13.99 -4.66 5.14
C ALA A 44 -13.19 -5.67 5.97
N LEU A 45 -13.81 -6.27 6.98
CA LEU A 45 -13.19 -7.32 7.78
C LEU A 45 -13.03 -8.63 6.97
N ALA A 46 -14.03 -8.98 6.16
CA ALA A 46 -13.95 -10.14 5.27
C ALA A 46 -12.79 -9.99 4.27
N ASP A 47 -12.65 -8.82 3.65
CA ASP A 47 -11.56 -8.50 2.73
C ASP A 47 -10.19 -8.54 3.42
N ALA A 48 -10.06 -7.95 4.61
CA ALA A 48 -8.81 -7.99 5.39
C ALA A 48 -8.41 -9.42 5.76
N ILE A 49 -9.37 -10.26 6.14
CA ILE A 49 -9.14 -11.68 6.44
C ILE A 49 -8.74 -12.44 5.17
N HIS A 50 -9.41 -12.18 4.04
CA HIS A 50 -9.08 -12.82 2.76
C HIS A 50 -7.65 -12.48 2.33
N SER A 51 -7.29 -11.20 2.38
CA SER A 51 -5.93 -10.74 2.06
C SER A 51 -4.88 -11.38 2.97
N ALA A 52 -5.13 -11.41 4.29
CA ALA A 52 -4.24 -12.05 5.25
C ALA A 52 -3.99 -13.54 4.94
N LYS A 53 -5.05 -14.28 4.60
CA LYS A 53 -4.95 -15.70 4.23
C LYS A 53 -4.13 -15.90 2.94
N ARG A 54 -4.37 -15.06 1.93
CA ARG A 54 -3.61 -15.07 0.68
C ARG A 54 -2.12 -14.84 0.93
N ASP A 55 -1.77 -13.95 1.85
CA ASP A 55 -0.39 -13.62 2.20
C ASP A 55 0.21 -14.59 3.24
N GLY A 56 -0.47 -15.71 3.50
CA GLY A 56 0.03 -16.80 4.33
C GLY A 56 -0.04 -16.57 5.85
N VAL A 57 -0.85 -15.61 6.30
CA VAL A 57 -1.08 -15.39 7.74
C VAL A 57 -1.90 -16.52 8.31
N THR A 58 -1.47 -17.09 9.45
CA THR A 58 -2.14 -18.25 10.06
C THR A 58 -3.49 -17.86 10.68
N SER A 59 -4.43 -18.80 10.65
CA SER A 59 -5.78 -18.60 11.22
C SER A 59 -5.75 -18.15 12.68
N ASP A 60 -4.79 -18.64 13.47
CA ASP A 60 -4.59 -18.30 14.87
C ASP A 60 -4.25 -16.80 15.09
N VAL A 61 -3.44 -16.23 14.18
CA VAL A 61 -3.13 -14.78 14.20
C VAL A 61 -4.35 -13.97 13.80
N ILE A 62 -5.09 -14.40 12.78
CA ILE A 62 -6.31 -13.76 12.30
C ILE A 62 -7.36 -13.73 13.42
N GLU A 63 -7.65 -14.87 14.06
CA GLU A 63 -8.61 -14.95 15.16
C GLU A 63 -8.24 -14.06 16.35
N ARG A 64 -6.95 -14.04 16.72
CA ARG A 64 -6.47 -13.15 17.78
C ARG A 64 -6.65 -11.67 17.43
N ALA A 65 -6.39 -11.29 16.18
CA ALA A 65 -6.58 -9.91 15.71
C ALA A 65 -8.05 -9.47 15.78
N VAL A 66 -9.00 -10.35 15.37
CA VAL A 66 -10.43 -10.08 15.49
C VAL A 66 -10.85 -9.97 16.97
N LYS A 67 -10.38 -10.87 17.84
CA LYS A 67 -10.70 -10.88 19.28
C LYS A 67 -10.12 -9.68 20.03
N ARG A 68 -8.97 -9.16 19.60
CA ARG A 68 -8.32 -7.99 20.23
C ARG A 68 -9.25 -6.77 20.27
N TRP A 69 -10.00 -6.54 19.21
CA TRP A 69 -10.98 -5.45 19.18
C TRP A 69 -12.23 -5.72 20.02
N ALA A 70 -12.67 -6.96 20.14
CA ALA A 70 -13.87 -7.32 20.92
C ALA A 70 -13.75 -7.01 22.43
N GLY A 71 -12.69 -6.33 22.87
CA GLY A 71 -12.49 -5.85 24.23
C GLY A 71 -12.17 -6.96 25.23
N ILE A 72 -11.82 -8.14 24.72
CA ILE A 72 -11.42 -9.28 25.57
C ILE A 72 -10.01 -9.06 26.13
N ASP A 73 -9.20 -8.28 25.42
CA ASP A 73 -7.84 -7.88 25.83
C ASP A 73 -7.84 -6.41 26.28
N LYS A 74 -8.08 -6.19 27.57
CA LYS A 74 -8.19 -4.84 28.18
C LYS A 74 -6.89 -4.03 28.15
N ASP A 75 -5.75 -4.64 27.83
CA ASP A 75 -4.42 -4.02 27.81
C ASP A 75 -3.91 -3.71 26.39
N SER A 76 -4.70 -3.96 25.33
CA SER A 76 -4.24 -3.67 23.97
C SER A 76 -4.45 -2.19 23.62
N SER A 77 -3.36 -1.50 23.32
CA SER A 77 -3.39 -0.14 22.76
C SER A 77 -4.18 -0.12 21.45
N LYS A 78 -5.02 0.90 21.26
CA LYS A 78 -5.83 1.08 20.06
C LYS A 78 -4.92 1.26 18.85
N VAL A 79 -5.14 0.49 17.79
CA VAL A 79 -4.46 0.68 16.51
C VAL A 79 -5.06 1.89 15.79
N GLU A 80 -4.23 2.78 15.30
CA GLU A 80 -4.62 3.96 14.52
C GLU A 80 -3.97 3.92 13.14
N GLU A 81 -4.71 4.41 12.15
CA GLU A 81 -4.21 4.70 10.81
C GLU A 81 -3.77 6.16 10.74
N ILE A 82 -2.52 6.39 10.34
CA ILE A 82 -1.94 7.73 10.26
C ILE A 82 -1.25 7.90 8.91
N PHE A 83 -1.51 9.03 8.25
CA PHE A 83 -0.82 9.41 7.02
C PHE A 83 0.26 10.43 7.34
N TYR A 84 1.47 10.15 6.89
CA TYR A 84 2.61 11.06 6.94
C TYR A 84 2.92 11.51 5.53
N GLU A 85 3.05 12.80 5.35
CA GLU A 85 3.24 13.44 4.06
C GLU A 85 4.53 14.24 4.02
N GLY A 86 5.23 14.24 2.90
CA GLY A 86 6.47 14.98 2.78
C GLY A 86 7.08 14.89 1.39
N TYR A 87 8.30 15.39 1.29
CA TYR A 87 9.06 15.40 0.06
C TYR A 87 10.40 14.69 0.25
N ALA A 88 10.78 13.88 -0.73
CA ALA A 88 12.11 13.33 -0.92
C ALA A 88 12.96 14.29 -1.76
N PRO A 89 14.29 14.03 -1.89
CA PRO A 89 15.14 14.78 -2.80
C PRO A 89 14.59 14.86 -4.22
N GLY A 90 14.86 15.99 -4.90
CA GLY A 90 14.33 16.24 -6.25
C GLY A 90 12.86 16.69 -6.28
N GLY A 91 12.24 16.97 -5.14
CA GLY A 91 10.84 17.40 -5.06
C GLY A 91 9.83 16.27 -5.23
N VAL A 92 10.27 15.03 -5.13
CA VAL A 92 9.40 13.85 -5.16
C VAL A 92 8.47 13.87 -3.96
N ALA A 93 7.17 13.92 -4.22
CA ALA A 93 6.15 13.88 -3.17
C ALA A 93 5.96 12.45 -2.65
N ILE A 94 5.84 12.30 -1.34
CA ILE A 94 5.66 11.00 -0.67
C ILE A 94 4.49 11.06 0.30
N ILE A 95 3.64 10.03 0.28
CA ILE A 95 2.65 9.73 1.31
C ILE A 95 2.99 8.36 1.90
N VAL A 96 3.06 8.30 3.23
CA VAL A 96 3.28 7.07 3.99
C VAL A 96 2.04 6.77 4.82
N ARG A 97 1.43 5.63 4.59
CA ARG A 97 0.37 5.10 5.45
C ARG A 97 0.99 4.23 6.54
N ALA A 98 0.81 4.63 7.77
CA ALA A 98 1.26 3.88 8.92
C ALA A 98 0.08 3.37 9.75
N LEU A 99 0.19 2.12 10.20
CA LEU A 99 -0.72 1.49 11.14
C LEU A 99 0.02 1.33 12.45
N THR A 100 -0.37 2.08 13.47
CA THR A 100 0.38 2.09 14.73
C THR A 100 -0.51 2.00 15.95
N ASP A 101 -0.01 1.39 16.98
CA ASP A 101 -0.55 1.41 18.34
C ASP A 101 0.14 2.46 19.23
N ASN A 102 1.17 3.17 18.67
CA ASN A 102 1.94 4.16 19.42
C ASN A 102 2.44 5.30 18.52
N ARG A 103 1.65 6.37 18.41
CA ARG A 103 2.00 7.59 17.64
C ARG A 103 3.33 8.22 18.08
N ASN A 104 3.64 8.16 19.38
CA ASN A 104 4.86 8.77 19.94
C ASN A 104 6.12 8.01 19.51
N ARG A 105 6.01 6.76 19.12
CA ARG A 105 7.09 5.97 18.51
C ARG A 105 7.18 6.24 17.02
N THR A 106 6.06 6.22 16.31
CA THR A 106 6.01 6.26 14.84
C THR A 106 6.36 7.64 14.29
N ALA A 107 5.84 8.72 14.85
CA ALA A 107 6.08 10.06 14.32
C ALA A 107 7.56 10.50 14.33
N PRO A 108 8.35 10.25 15.38
CA PRO A 108 9.80 10.48 15.34
C PRO A 108 10.52 9.59 14.32
N SER A 109 10.10 8.32 14.15
CA SER A 109 10.67 7.40 13.14
C SER A 109 10.46 7.97 11.73
N MET A 110 9.23 8.36 11.39
CA MET A 110 8.94 8.98 10.09
C MET A 110 9.76 10.24 9.86
N ARG A 111 9.83 11.13 10.82
CA ARG A 111 10.64 12.36 10.71
C ARG A 111 12.11 12.04 10.50
N HIS A 112 12.63 11.04 11.21
CA HIS A 112 14.01 10.60 11.06
C HIS A 112 14.27 10.08 9.64
N ILE A 113 13.41 9.19 9.11
CA ILE A 113 13.57 8.63 7.77
C ILE A 113 13.58 9.75 6.71
N PHE A 114 12.60 10.67 6.74
CA PHE A 114 12.61 11.78 5.79
C PHE A 114 13.91 12.61 5.87
N SER A 115 14.32 12.99 7.07
CA SER A 115 15.51 13.86 7.25
C SER A 115 16.83 13.15 6.94
N ALA A 116 16.97 11.87 7.26
CA ALA A 116 18.21 11.11 7.06
C ALA A 116 18.59 10.99 5.58
N PHE A 117 17.61 11.02 4.69
CA PHE A 117 17.86 10.92 3.24
C PHE A 117 17.67 12.25 2.50
N GLY A 118 17.68 13.37 3.23
CA GLY A 118 17.62 14.71 2.63
C GLY A 118 16.24 15.12 2.15
N GLY A 119 15.20 14.47 2.65
CA GLY A 119 13.81 14.86 2.49
C GLY A 119 13.31 15.72 3.64
N ASN A 120 12.02 16.02 3.62
CA ASN A 120 11.35 16.81 4.65
C ASN A 120 9.95 16.27 4.91
N LEU A 121 9.63 15.98 6.17
CA LEU A 121 8.27 15.67 6.61
C LEU A 121 7.48 16.98 6.67
N GLY A 122 6.35 17.03 5.98
CA GLY A 122 5.40 18.14 5.96
C GLY A 122 4.23 17.94 6.92
N GLU A 123 3.27 18.86 6.83
CA GLU A 123 2.00 18.73 7.53
C GLU A 123 1.02 17.87 6.74
N THR A 124 -0.01 17.36 7.40
CA THR A 124 -1.10 16.61 6.73
C THR A 124 -1.79 17.48 5.68
N GLY A 125 -1.97 16.97 4.47
CA GLY A 125 -2.52 17.72 3.34
C GLY A 125 -1.49 18.52 2.54
N SER A 126 -0.22 18.54 2.96
CA SER A 126 0.84 19.28 2.27
C SER A 126 1.23 18.68 0.92
N VAL A 127 0.90 17.42 0.70
CA VAL A 127 1.24 16.66 -0.52
C VAL A 127 -0.02 16.07 -1.15
N SER A 128 -0.87 15.41 -0.35
CA SER A 128 -2.04 14.68 -0.82
C SER A 128 -3.02 15.57 -1.61
N ASN A 129 -3.23 16.81 -1.18
CA ASN A 129 -4.16 17.73 -1.83
C ASN A 129 -3.70 18.18 -3.24
N PHE A 130 -2.40 18.18 -3.49
CA PHE A 130 -1.81 18.77 -4.71
C PHE A 130 -1.22 17.75 -5.65
N ALA A 131 -0.48 16.78 -5.13
CA ALA A 131 0.30 15.85 -5.92
C ALA A 131 -0.42 14.53 -6.22
N PHE A 132 -1.52 14.24 -5.53
CA PHE A 132 -2.22 12.97 -5.66
C PHE A 132 -3.73 13.13 -5.84
N ASP A 133 -4.33 12.15 -6.53
CA ASP A 133 -5.76 11.86 -6.49
C ASP A 133 -5.98 10.63 -5.59
N TYR A 134 -7.01 10.69 -4.75
CA TYR A 134 -7.37 9.59 -3.86
C TYR A 134 -8.63 8.90 -4.36
N GLY A 135 -8.48 7.69 -4.88
CA GLY A 135 -9.56 6.92 -5.48
C GLY A 135 -9.43 5.42 -5.27
N GLY A 136 -10.34 4.67 -5.86
CA GLY A 136 -10.31 3.22 -5.86
C GLY A 136 -9.42 2.67 -6.96
N GLU A 137 -8.76 1.56 -6.67
CA GLU A 137 -8.02 0.76 -7.63
C GLU A 137 -8.37 -0.70 -7.42
N ILE A 138 -8.76 -1.39 -8.50
CA ILE A 138 -9.17 -2.80 -8.48
C ILE A 138 -8.39 -3.52 -9.56
N HIS A 139 -7.63 -4.53 -9.16
CA HIS A 139 -6.91 -5.41 -10.06
C HIS A 139 -7.70 -6.69 -10.24
N ILE A 140 -7.98 -7.04 -11.47
CA ILE A 140 -8.59 -8.31 -11.83
C ILE A 140 -7.68 -9.09 -12.77
N LYS A 141 -7.81 -10.41 -12.77
CA LYS A 141 -7.20 -11.22 -13.82
C LYS A 141 -7.82 -10.86 -15.15
N LYS A 142 -6.99 -10.74 -16.19
CA LYS A 142 -7.44 -10.41 -17.53
C LYS A 142 -8.51 -11.39 -18.01
N PRO A 143 -9.72 -10.92 -18.33
CA PRO A 143 -10.79 -11.78 -18.83
C PRO A 143 -10.46 -12.35 -20.22
N ALA A 144 -11.00 -13.51 -20.52
CA ALA A 144 -10.90 -14.09 -21.86
C ALA A 144 -11.80 -13.33 -22.86
N ASP A 145 -12.91 -12.78 -22.40
CA ASP A 145 -13.88 -11.99 -23.18
C ASP A 145 -13.80 -10.52 -22.76
N MET A 146 -13.04 -9.74 -23.51
CA MET A 146 -12.88 -8.30 -23.26
C MET A 146 -14.12 -7.51 -23.65
N ASP A 147 -14.87 -7.93 -24.67
CA ASP A 147 -16.10 -7.23 -25.09
C ASP A 147 -17.15 -7.29 -23.97
N MET A 148 -17.31 -8.45 -23.35
CA MET A 148 -18.20 -8.61 -22.21
C MET A 148 -17.73 -7.79 -21.00
N PHE A 149 -16.42 -7.76 -20.74
CA PHE A 149 -15.85 -6.94 -19.69
C PHE A 149 -16.12 -5.44 -19.92
N GLU A 150 -15.89 -4.95 -21.13
CA GLU A 150 -16.16 -3.54 -21.46
C GLU A 150 -17.63 -3.17 -21.28
N MET A 151 -18.56 -4.04 -21.69
CA MET A 151 -19.99 -3.81 -21.45
C MET A 151 -20.30 -3.67 -19.96
N ILE A 152 -19.73 -4.53 -19.12
CA ILE A 152 -19.94 -4.47 -17.67
C ILE A 152 -19.32 -3.21 -17.07
N ILE A 153 -18.11 -2.85 -17.47
CA ILE A 153 -17.43 -1.64 -16.98
C ILE A 153 -18.19 -0.38 -17.38
N LEU A 154 -18.73 -0.29 -18.60
CA LEU A 154 -19.52 0.84 -19.07
C LEU A 154 -20.79 1.06 -18.23
N ASP A 155 -21.38 -0.01 -17.68
CA ASP A 155 -22.56 0.07 -16.81
C ASP A 155 -22.18 0.44 -15.36
N THR A 156 -20.88 0.56 -15.05
CA THR A 156 -20.40 0.98 -13.73
C THR A 156 -19.96 2.45 -13.76
N ASN A 157 -19.66 3.00 -12.59
CA ASN A 157 -19.04 4.32 -12.47
C ASN A 157 -17.51 4.21 -12.34
N ALA A 158 -16.88 3.28 -13.08
CA ALA A 158 -15.43 3.23 -13.21
C ALA A 158 -14.95 4.44 -14.03
N GLU A 159 -13.82 5.04 -13.63
CA GLU A 159 -13.26 6.19 -14.35
C GLU A 159 -12.45 5.75 -15.57
N ASN A 160 -11.69 4.66 -15.40
CA ASN A 160 -10.82 4.14 -16.45
C ASN A 160 -10.40 2.71 -16.14
N TYR A 161 -9.90 2.01 -17.14
CA TYR A 161 -9.14 0.78 -16.96
C TYR A 161 -7.92 0.75 -17.88
N ILE A 162 -6.89 0.02 -17.48
CA ILE A 162 -5.68 -0.22 -18.26
C ILE A 162 -5.32 -1.71 -18.22
N GLU A 163 -4.75 -2.22 -19.29
CA GLU A 163 -4.21 -3.56 -19.35
C GLU A 163 -2.74 -3.55 -18.91
N GLU A 164 -2.40 -4.35 -17.90
CA GLU A 164 -1.02 -4.53 -17.41
C GLU A 164 -0.67 -6.03 -17.44
N GLY A 165 -0.17 -6.50 -18.58
CA GLY A 165 0.18 -7.91 -18.76
C GLY A 165 -1.03 -8.84 -18.68
N GLU A 166 -1.07 -9.70 -17.65
CA GLU A 166 -2.18 -10.64 -17.40
C GLU A 166 -3.26 -10.05 -16.46
N GLU A 167 -3.18 -8.76 -16.15
CA GLU A 167 -4.12 -8.08 -15.27
C GLU A 167 -4.80 -6.90 -15.96
N ILE A 168 -6.01 -6.57 -15.49
CA ILE A 168 -6.69 -5.31 -15.77
C ILE A 168 -6.71 -4.50 -14.48
N VAL A 169 -6.26 -3.26 -14.55
CA VAL A 169 -6.30 -2.31 -13.44
C VAL A 169 -7.42 -1.30 -13.69
N ILE A 170 -8.44 -1.35 -12.84
CA ILE A 170 -9.62 -0.50 -12.94
C ILE A 170 -9.49 0.61 -11.90
N THR A 171 -9.71 1.85 -12.32
CA THR A 171 -9.66 3.02 -11.44
C THR A 171 -11.05 3.63 -11.26
N THR A 172 -11.33 4.10 -10.05
CA THR A 172 -12.62 4.68 -9.69
C THR A 172 -12.46 5.91 -8.82
N ALA A 173 -13.45 6.79 -8.80
CA ALA A 173 -13.60 7.74 -7.72
C ALA A 173 -13.78 7.00 -6.39
N ARG A 174 -13.40 7.63 -5.27
CA ARG A 174 -13.48 7.03 -3.94
C ARG A 174 -14.90 6.54 -3.61
N GLU A 175 -15.91 7.35 -3.90
CA GLU A 175 -17.32 7.07 -3.66
C GLU A 175 -17.86 5.90 -4.47
N ASN A 176 -17.29 5.65 -5.64
CA ASN A 176 -17.73 4.61 -6.56
C ASN A 176 -17.03 3.26 -6.35
N TYR A 177 -15.93 3.24 -5.57
CA TYR A 177 -15.11 2.05 -5.38
C TYR A 177 -15.91 0.82 -4.96
N ALA A 178 -16.76 0.94 -3.94
CA ALA A 178 -17.53 -0.19 -3.43
C ALA A 178 -18.55 -0.72 -4.43
N SER A 179 -19.21 0.16 -5.20
CA SER A 179 -20.19 -0.24 -6.22
C SER A 179 -19.54 -0.92 -7.41
N VAL A 180 -18.41 -0.40 -7.90
CA VAL A 180 -17.66 -1.00 -9.00
C VAL A 180 -17.10 -2.37 -8.58
N LYS A 181 -16.49 -2.48 -7.41
CA LYS A 181 -16.02 -3.75 -6.86
C LYS A 181 -17.15 -4.79 -6.80
N SER A 182 -18.30 -4.42 -6.24
CA SER A 182 -19.47 -5.31 -6.14
C SER A 182 -20.00 -5.75 -7.51
N ALA A 183 -19.96 -4.89 -8.53
CA ALA A 183 -20.36 -5.25 -9.88
C ALA A 183 -19.42 -6.32 -10.49
N LEU A 184 -18.10 -6.16 -10.30
CA LEU A 184 -17.11 -7.12 -10.75
C LEU A 184 -17.25 -8.48 -10.06
N GLU A 185 -17.46 -8.48 -8.74
CA GLU A 185 -17.72 -9.72 -7.95
C GLU A 185 -18.96 -10.46 -8.42
N LYS A 186 -20.06 -9.73 -8.71
CA LYS A 186 -21.31 -10.33 -9.23
C LYS A 186 -21.16 -10.90 -10.64
N SER A 187 -20.20 -10.43 -11.39
CA SER A 187 -19.91 -10.91 -12.75
C SER A 187 -18.81 -11.98 -12.76
N ASP A 188 -18.49 -12.57 -11.61
CA ASP A 188 -17.53 -13.64 -11.40
C ASP A 188 -16.09 -13.32 -11.88
N TYR A 189 -15.70 -12.03 -11.89
CA TYR A 189 -14.31 -11.67 -12.16
C TYR A 189 -13.43 -11.96 -10.95
N GLU A 190 -12.28 -12.59 -11.19
CA GLU A 190 -11.27 -12.87 -10.18
C GLU A 190 -10.56 -11.58 -9.77
N ILE A 191 -10.91 -11.03 -8.60
CA ILE A 191 -10.25 -9.85 -8.03
C ILE A 191 -8.93 -10.29 -7.37
N ILE A 192 -7.81 -9.84 -7.94
CA ILE A 192 -6.47 -10.11 -7.43
C ILE A 192 -6.19 -9.23 -6.20
N SER A 193 -6.48 -7.93 -6.33
CA SER A 193 -6.35 -6.96 -5.24
C SER A 193 -7.29 -5.78 -5.44
N SER A 194 -7.66 -5.12 -4.37
CA SER A 194 -8.48 -3.92 -4.45
C SER A 194 -8.30 -3.04 -3.22
N GLY A 195 -8.44 -1.74 -3.36
CA GLY A 195 -8.33 -0.81 -2.25
C GLY A 195 -8.49 0.64 -2.65
N LEU A 196 -8.47 1.52 -1.64
CA LEU A 196 -8.36 2.95 -1.86
C LEU A 196 -6.88 3.31 -1.94
N TRP A 197 -6.52 4.15 -2.93
CA TRP A 197 -5.16 4.37 -3.36
C TRP A 197 -4.88 5.84 -3.66
N TYR A 198 -3.66 6.28 -3.39
CA TYR A 198 -3.17 7.57 -3.85
C TYR A 198 -2.47 7.42 -5.19
N ARG A 199 -2.98 8.08 -6.24
CA ARG A 199 -2.40 8.11 -7.59
C ARG A 199 -1.73 9.45 -7.82
N ALA A 200 -0.47 9.46 -8.27
CA ALA A 200 0.22 10.68 -8.62
C ALA A 200 -0.50 11.38 -9.79
N LYS A 201 -0.82 12.67 -9.62
CA LYS A 201 -1.36 13.51 -10.70
C LYS A 201 -0.31 13.79 -11.77
N ASN A 202 0.90 14.07 -11.31
CA ASN A 202 2.06 14.28 -12.12
C ASN A 202 3.24 13.56 -11.50
N TYR A 203 4.11 13.02 -12.34
CA TYR A 203 5.34 12.39 -11.91
C TYR A 203 6.50 13.37 -11.93
N THR A 204 7.43 13.22 -10.99
CA THR A 204 8.66 14.00 -10.88
C THR A 204 9.80 13.19 -11.47
N GLU A 205 10.32 13.61 -12.60
CA GLU A 205 11.43 12.94 -13.27
C GLU A 205 12.71 13.06 -12.42
N VAL A 206 13.38 11.91 -12.18
CA VAL A 206 14.62 11.82 -11.43
C VAL A 206 15.67 11.17 -12.33
N THR A 207 16.58 11.99 -12.85
CA THR A 207 17.61 11.58 -13.84
C THR A 207 19.00 11.38 -13.23
N GLU A 208 19.22 11.89 -12.02
CA GLU A 208 20.53 11.87 -11.38
C GLU A 208 20.65 10.72 -10.37
N MET A 209 21.84 10.08 -10.35
CA MET A 209 22.14 8.95 -9.48
C MET A 209 22.03 9.27 -7.99
N GLU A 210 22.44 10.48 -7.56
CA GLU A 210 22.46 10.82 -6.13
C GLU A 210 21.04 10.97 -5.54
N PRO A 211 20.11 11.75 -6.13
CA PRO A 211 18.71 11.76 -5.69
C PRO A 211 18.06 10.39 -5.78
N ALA A 212 18.25 9.64 -6.87
CA ALA A 212 17.68 8.30 -7.04
C ALA A 212 18.14 7.34 -5.93
N LEU A 213 19.42 7.36 -5.56
CA LEU A 213 19.96 6.55 -4.47
C LEU A 213 19.39 6.94 -3.10
N LYS A 214 19.18 8.23 -2.84
CA LYS A 214 18.57 8.71 -1.60
C LYS A 214 17.11 8.30 -1.50
N ILE A 215 16.35 8.42 -2.61
CA ILE A 215 14.97 7.96 -2.71
C ILE A 215 14.88 6.45 -2.48
N TYR A 216 15.73 5.66 -3.16
CA TYR A 216 15.80 4.22 -2.98
C TYR A 216 15.97 3.84 -1.50
N LYS A 217 16.97 4.42 -0.83
CA LYS A 217 17.25 4.14 0.58
C LYS A 217 16.13 4.57 1.50
N MET A 218 15.51 5.72 1.23
CA MET A 218 14.34 6.20 1.98
C MET A 218 13.18 5.21 1.87
N LEU A 219 12.89 4.70 0.68
CA LEU A 219 11.84 3.71 0.46
C LEU A 219 12.16 2.37 1.14
N GLU A 220 13.44 1.93 1.13
CA GLU A 220 13.89 0.74 1.86
C GLU A 220 13.71 0.87 3.37
N GLU A 221 14.01 2.04 3.95
CA GLU A 221 13.81 2.30 5.38
C GLU A 221 12.32 2.34 5.75
N PHE A 222 11.47 2.96 4.91
CA PHE A 222 10.02 2.87 5.10
C PHE A 222 9.53 1.42 5.00
N ALA A 223 10.03 0.67 4.03
CA ALA A 223 9.68 -0.74 3.90
C ALA A 223 10.17 -1.60 5.06
N ALA A 224 11.22 -1.20 5.76
CA ALA A 224 11.75 -1.89 6.93
C ALA A 224 11.04 -1.53 8.25
N ASP A 225 10.36 -0.38 8.32
CA ASP A 225 9.62 0.08 9.50
C ASP A 225 8.36 -0.77 9.74
N GLU A 226 8.15 -1.25 10.95
CA GLU A 226 7.07 -2.19 11.32
C GLU A 226 5.68 -1.56 11.34
N ASP A 227 5.60 -0.24 11.39
CA ASP A 227 4.34 0.49 11.39
C ASP A 227 3.93 0.94 9.98
N VAL A 228 4.87 0.98 9.02
CA VAL A 228 4.58 1.38 7.64
C VAL A 228 3.92 0.24 6.88
N GLU A 229 2.72 0.52 6.37
CA GLU A 229 1.95 -0.43 5.56
C GLU A 229 2.17 -0.17 4.07
N THR A 230 2.01 1.09 3.61
CA THR A 230 2.14 1.47 2.20
C THR A 230 2.83 2.82 2.05
N VAL A 231 3.56 2.98 0.95
CA VAL A 231 4.18 4.24 0.55
C VAL A 231 3.80 4.55 -0.90
N TRP A 232 3.25 5.73 -1.12
CA TRP A 232 3.00 6.27 -2.46
C TRP A 232 3.96 7.43 -2.73
N ASN A 233 4.41 7.54 -3.96
CA ASN A 233 5.33 8.60 -4.35
C ASN A 233 5.12 9.03 -5.81
N THR A 234 5.66 10.19 -6.16
CA THR A 234 5.59 10.76 -7.52
C THR A 234 6.88 10.55 -8.31
N ALA A 235 7.82 9.73 -7.87
CA ALA A 235 9.08 9.54 -8.57
C ALA A 235 8.86 8.85 -9.93
N ASP A 236 9.44 9.43 -10.98
CA ASP A 236 9.65 8.80 -12.29
C ASP A 236 11.15 8.59 -12.48
N ILE A 237 11.56 7.35 -12.29
CA ILE A 237 12.96 6.91 -12.38
C ILE A 237 13.03 5.86 -13.48
N SER A 238 13.89 6.06 -14.47
CA SER A 238 14.05 5.09 -15.55
C SER A 238 14.52 3.73 -15.03
N ASP A 239 14.07 2.64 -15.66
CA ASP A 239 14.47 1.28 -15.30
C ASP A 239 15.99 1.09 -15.31
N THR A 240 16.69 1.78 -16.20
CA THR A 240 18.14 1.75 -16.30
C THR A 240 18.78 2.34 -15.04
N LEU A 241 18.40 3.57 -14.67
CA LEU A 241 18.91 4.24 -13.49
C LEU A 241 18.57 3.47 -12.21
N TRP A 242 17.36 2.91 -12.16
CA TRP A 242 16.94 2.10 -11.01
C TRP A 242 17.83 0.87 -10.80
N LYS A 243 18.09 0.12 -11.89
CA LYS A 243 19.01 -1.04 -11.87
C LYS A 243 20.42 -0.67 -11.45
N GLU A 244 20.91 0.50 -11.91
CA GLU A 244 22.23 1.01 -11.48
C GLU A 244 22.26 1.29 -9.98
N VAL A 245 21.19 1.89 -9.43
CA VAL A 245 21.06 2.15 -7.98
C VAL A 245 21.05 0.84 -7.20
N GLU A 246 20.27 -0.16 -7.62
CA GLU A 246 20.22 -1.49 -6.98
C GLU A 246 21.60 -2.17 -6.98
N GLN A 247 22.30 -2.16 -8.12
CA GLN A 247 23.65 -2.74 -8.24
C GLN A 247 24.65 -2.02 -7.34
N PHE A 248 24.58 -0.68 -7.28
CA PHE A 248 25.44 0.10 -6.41
C PHE A 248 25.20 -0.23 -4.92
N VAL A 249 23.96 -0.33 -4.49
CA VAL A 249 23.61 -0.70 -3.10
C VAL A 249 24.06 -2.13 -2.79
N ALA A 250 23.81 -3.08 -3.69
CA ALA A 250 24.26 -4.46 -3.53
C ALA A 250 25.78 -4.57 -3.39
N SER A 251 26.55 -3.83 -4.24
CA SER A 251 28.01 -3.84 -4.19
C SER A 251 28.59 -3.34 -2.88
N LYS A 252 27.89 -2.45 -2.17
CA LYS A 252 28.32 -1.94 -0.85
C LYS A 252 27.97 -2.88 0.29
N LYS A 253 26.86 -3.64 0.21
CA LYS A 253 26.49 -4.65 1.23
C LYS A 253 27.50 -5.81 1.33
N PHE A 254 28.26 -6.09 0.27
CA PHE A 254 29.30 -7.13 0.26
C PHE A 254 30.68 -6.66 0.77
N ARG A 255 30.84 -5.39 1.13
CA ARG A 255 32.12 -4.81 1.61
C ARG A 255 32.15 -4.51 3.11
N THR A 256 31.07 -4.83 3.82
CA THR A 256 30.95 -4.76 5.29
C THR A 256 30.76 -6.15 5.85
#